data_006b1c7ebe6d07c6662a467a8a5aef70
#
_entry.id   006b1c7ebe6d07c6662a467a8a5aef70
#
_cell.length_a   1.000
_cell.length_b   1.000
_cell.length_c   1.000
_cell.angle_alpha   90.00
_cell.angle_beta   90.00
_cell.angle_gamma   90.00
#
_symmetry.space_group_name_H-M   'P 1'
#
loop_
_entity.id
_entity.type
_entity.pdbx_description
1 polymer ?
#
loop_
_entity_poly.entity_id
_entity_poly.type
_entity_poly.pdbx_seq_one_letter_code
_entity_poly.pdbx_strand_id
1 'polypeptide(L)'
;MKSNAEVSINNIYRLDGRVPLGKAIPFGLQHVLAMFVANLTPIVIVTAAAGLETSQTAALIQNAMFIAGVATLIQLYPVWRIGAKLPIVMGVSFTFVTILSSVGAKYGYPSMLGAILIGGLVEGTLGLFAKYWRKLISPIVSACVVTSIGFSLLTVGARSFGGGYSDSFGSATNLLIGTVTLLSCILFNVFAKSFWKQLSVLFGLVVGYVLADRKSTRLNSSHLCVS
;
A
#
# COMPACT_ATOMS: atom_id res chain seq x y z
N MET A 1 -35.33 14.76 0.52
CA MET A 1 -34.92 16.14 0.81
C MET A 1 -33.49 16.32 0.32
N LYS A 2 -33.28 17.06 -0.79
CA LYS A 2 -31.93 17.47 -1.22
C LYS A 2 -31.53 18.63 -0.30
N SER A 3 -30.67 18.36 0.67
CA SER A 3 -30.05 19.40 1.45
C SER A 3 -29.16 20.24 0.50
N ASN A 4 -29.52 21.50 0.30
CA ASN A 4 -28.63 22.51 -0.28
C ASN A 4 -27.52 22.81 0.74
N ALA A 5 -26.60 21.87 0.93
CA ALA A 5 -25.45 22.10 1.76
C ALA A 5 -24.60 23.17 1.10
N GLU A 6 -24.50 24.34 1.72
CA GLU A 6 -23.62 25.43 1.28
C GLU A 6 -22.20 24.91 1.12
N VAL A 7 -21.53 25.33 0.05
CA VAL A 7 -20.15 24.96 -0.25
C VAL A 7 -19.25 25.69 0.75
N SER A 8 -18.74 24.98 1.75
CA SER A 8 -17.87 25.55 2.81
C SER A 8 -16.71 24.64 3.11
N ILE A 9 -15.57 25.23 3.49
CA ILE A 9 -14.38 24.51 3.94
C ILE A 9 -14.64 23.72 5.24
N ASN A 10 -15.56 24.19 6.08
CA ASN A 10 -15.92 23.54 7.33
C ASN A 10 -16.65 22.20 7.12
N ASN A 11 -17.07 21.92 5.89
CA ASN A 11 -17.71 20.69 5.50
C ASN A 11 -16.73 19.52 5.26
N ILE A 12 -15.42 19.72 5.35
CA ILE A 12 -14.39 18.66 5.15
C ILE A 12 -14.61 17.45 6.07
N TYR A 13 -15.11 17.68 7.27
CA TYR A 13 -15.37 16.62 8.26
C TYR A 13 -16.79 16.06 8.22
N ARG A 14 -17.63 16.49 7.27
CA ARG A 14 -19.00 16.01 7.11
C ARG A 14 -19.11 15.05 5.93
N LEU A 15 -19.75 13.90 6.11
CA LEU A 15 -19.94 12.89 5.06
C LEU A 15 -20.72 13.43 3.84
N ASP A 16 -21.71 14.27 4.07
CA ASP A 16 -22.55 14.88 3.03
C ASP A 16 -22.14 16.32 2.70
N GLY A 17 -21.00 16.77 3.22
CA GLY A 17 -20.52 18.14 3.07
C GLY A 17 -19.95 18.41 1.67
N ARG A 18 -20.29 19.56 1.08
CA ARG A 18 -19.69 20.02 -0.17
C ARG A 18 -18.52 20.93 0.12
N VAL A 19 -17.35 20.58 -0.40
CA VAL A 19 -16.10 21.33 -0.25
C VAL A 19 -15.82 22.07 -1.56
N PRO A 20 -15.26 23.31 -1.53
CA PRO A 20 -14.85 24.03 -2.73
C PRO A 20 -13.84 23.20 -3.54
N LEU A 21 -14.02 23.13 -4.87
CA LEU A 21 -13.19 22.33 -5.78
C LEU A 21 -11.69 22.67 -5.65
N GLY A 22 -11.36 23.94 -5.49
CA GLY A 22 -9.97 24.39 -5.33
C GLY A 22 -9.24 23.78 -4.11
N LYS A 23 -9.99 23.28 -3.11
CA LYS A 23 -9.43 22.54 -1.95
C LYS A 23 -9.66 21.04 -2.04
N ALA A 24 -10.75 20.62 -2.66
CA ALA A 24 -11.05 19.20 -2.85
C ALA A 24 -10.00 18.51 -3.76
N ILE A 25 -9.55 19.19 -4.83
CA ILE A 25 -8.55 18.64 -5.76
C ILE A 25 -7.21 18.35 -5.09
N PRO A 26 -6.56 19.28 -4.35
CA PRO A 26 -5.32 18.98 -3.63
C PRO A 26 -5.47 17.85 -2.62
N PHE A 27 -6.57 17.80 -1.86
CA PHE A 27 -6.83 16.70 -0.93
C PHE A 27 -7.04 15.36 -1.63
N GLY A 28 -7.77 15.35 -2.75
CA GLY A 28 -7.94 14.15 -3.59
C GLY A 28 -6.62 13.65 -4.14
N LEU A 29 -5.80 14.54 -4.70
CA LEU A 29 -4.47 14.21 -5.22
C LEU A 29 -3.56 13.63 -4.13
N GLN A 30 -3.60 14.19 -2.92
CA GLN A 30 -2.87 13.67 -1.76
C GLN A 30 -3.27 12.23 -1.43
N HIS A 31 -4.57 11.93 -1.43
CA HIS A 31 -5.06 10.57 -1.19
C HIS A 31 -4.60 9.60 -2.27
N VAL A 32 -4.62 10.01 -3.54
CA VAL A 32 -4.11 9.20 -4.65
C VAL A 32 -2.62 8.91 -4.50
N LEU A 33 -1.81 9.91 -4.16
CA LEU A 33 -0.36 9.73 -3.97
C LEU A 33 -0.05 8.82 -2.77
N ALA A 34 -0.76 8.99 -1.65
CA ALA A 34 -0.58 8.14 -0.48
C ALA A 34 -0.99 6.69 -0.76
N MET A 35 -2.13 6.48 -1.45
CA MET A 35 -2.61 5.16 -1.84
C MET A 35 -1.69 4.49 -2.86
N PHE A 36 -1.13 5.24 -3.81
CA PHE A 36 -0.24 4.71 -4.83
C PHE A 36 0.92 3.94 -4.19
N VAL A 37 1.63 4.57 -3.24
CA VAL A 37 2.75 3.94 -2.53
C VAL A 37 2.29 2.75 -1.69
N ALA A 38 1.15 2.88 -1.00
CA ALA A 38 0.60 1.81 -0.18
C ALA A 38 0.21 0.57 -0.99
N ASN A 39 -0.31 0.74 -2.20
CA ASN A 39 -0.68 -0.38 -3.08
C ASN A 39 0.52 -1.00 -3.79
N LEU A 40 1.50 -0.19 -4.19
CA LEU A 40 2.68 -0.65 -4.90
C LEU A 40 3.52 -1.60 -4.06
N THR A 41 3.74 -1.26 -2.79
CA THR A 41 4.64 -1.99 -1.90
C THR A 41 4.27 -3.48 -1.72
N PRO A 42 3.01 -3.87 -1.39
CA PRO A 42 2.63 -5.27 -1.26
C PRO A 42 2.86 -6.07 -2.53
N ILE A 43 2.56 -5.48 -3.70
CA ILE A 43 2.69 -6.14 -4.99
C ILE A 43 4.16 -6.42 -5.28
N VAL A 44 5.03 -5.43 -5.13
CA VAL A 44 6.48 -5.59 -5.35
C VAL A 44 7.08 -6.65 -4.44
N ILE A 45 6.68 -6.69 -3.17
CA ILE A 45 7.17 -7.70 -2.21
C ILE A 45 6.74 -9.11 -2.64
N VAL A 46 5.47 -9.28 -2.97
CA VAL A 46 4.90 -10.60 -3.32
C VAL A 46 5.46 -11.09 -4.66
N THR A 47 5.57 -10.22 -5.65
CA THR A 47 6.11 -10.57 -6.98
C THR A 47 7.60 -10.89 -6.91
N ALA A 48 8.37 -10.16 -6.12
CA ALA A 48 9.78 -10.46 -5.87
C ALA A 48 9.97 -11.81 -5.17
N ALA A 49 9.11 -12.13 -4.19
CA ALA A 49 9.12 -13.43 -3.53
C ALA A 49 8.75 -14.59 -4.46
N ALA A 50 7.86 -14.36 -5.41
CA ALA A 50 7.45 -15.33 -6.42
C ALA A 50 8.41 -15.43 -7.61
N GLY A 51 9.48 -14.62 -7.66
CA GLY A 51 10.47 -14.62 -8.75
C GLY A 51 9.92 -14.12 -10.09
N LEU A 52 8.94 -13.22 -10.08
CA LEU A 52 8.37 -12.67 -11.31
C LEU A 52 9.30 -11.66 -11.97
N GLU A 53 9.25 -11.61 -13.29
CA GLU A 53 9.96 -10.61 -14.09
C GLU A 53 9.39 -9.19 -13.88
N THR A 54 10.20 -8.18 -14.17
CA THR A 54 9.83 -6.77 -14.03
C THR A 54 8.60 -6.42 -14.88
N SER A 55 8.48 -7.00 -16.09
CA SER A 55 7.35 -6.81 -16.99
C SER A 55 6.02 -7.31 -16.39
N GLN A 56 6.05 -8.50 -15.79
CA GLN A 56 4.90 -9.11 -15.12
C GLN A 56 4.52 -8.33 -13.86
N THR A 57 5.51 -7.91 -13.08
CA THR A 57 5.30 -7.06 -11.90
C THR A 57 4.63 -5.73 -12.29
N ALA A 58 5.09 -5.07 -13.36
CA ALA A 58 4.50 -3.84 -13.85
C ALA A 58 3.04 -4.02 -14.27
N ALA A 59 2.72 -5.10 -15.00
CA ALA A 59 1.36 -5.42 -15.39
C ALA A 59 0.43 -5.65 -14.17
N LEU A 60 0.93 -6.35 -13.15
CA LEU A 60 0.18 -6.56 -11.90
C LEU A 60 -0.07 -5.26 -11.14
N ILE A 61 0.91 -4.36 -11.11
CA ILE A 61 0.75 -3.03 -10.51
C ILE A 61 -0.33 -2.24 -11.25
N GLN A 62 -0.30 -2.20 -12.59
CA GLN A 62 -1.31 -1.51 -13.39
C GLN A 62 -2.72 -2.04 -13.12
N ASN A 63 -2.88 -3.36 -13.15
CA ASN A 63 -4.16 -4.02 -12.88
C ASN A 63 -4.67 -3.71 -11.47
N ALA A 64 -3.80 -3.79 -10.47
CA ALA A 64 -4.16 -3.52 -9.08
C ALA A 64 -4.57 -2.05 -8.88
N MET A 65 -3.88 -1.10 -9.52
CA MET A 65 -4.25 0.33 -9.46
C MET A 65 -5.60 0.59 -10.13
N PHE A 66 -5.85 -0.03 -11.29
CA PHE A 66 -7.13 0.09 -11.97
C PHE A 66 -8.28 -0.45 -11.12
N ILE A 67 -8.12 -1.67 -10.58
CA ILE A 67 -9.12 -2.30 -9.72
C ILE A 67 -9.34 -1.52 -8.41
N ALA A 68 -8.27 -0.98 -7.81
CA ALA A 68 -8.37 -0.11 -6.63
C ALA A 68 -9.21 1.14 -6.91
N GLY A 69 -9.05 1.75 -8.09
CA GLY A 69 -9.87 2.87 -8.53
C GLY A 69 -11.34 2.48 -8.67
N VAL A 70 -11.63 1.39 -9.36
CA VAL A 70 -13.01 0.87 -9.54
C VAL A 70 -13.63 0.52 -8.19
N ALA A 71 -12.91 -0.20 -7.32
CA ALA A 71 -13.38 -0.56 -5.98
C ALA A 71 -13.68 0.68 -5.12
N THR A 72 -12.84 1.71 -5.21
CA THR A 72 -13.06 2.99 -4.53
C THR A 72 -14.32 3.69 -5.03
N LEU A 73 -14.58 3.68 -6.35
CA LEU A 73 -15.82 4.21 -6.90
C LEU A 73 -17.05 3.45 -6.40
N ILE A 74 -17.02 2.13 -6.36
CA ILE A 74 -18.10 1.30 -5.82
C ILE A 74 -18.30 1.58 -4.33
N GLN A 75 -17.22 1.82 -3.58
CA GLN A 75 -17.29 2.16 -2.16
C GLN A 75 -17.98 3.52 -1.93
N LEU A 76 -17.71 4.51 -2.78
CA LEU A 76 -18.31 5.85 -2.74
C LEU A 76 -19.75 5.84 -3.27
N TYR A 77 -19.98 5.13 -4.37
CA TYR A 77 -21.27 5.02 -5.06
C TYR A 77 -21.75 3.57 -5.03
N PRO A 78 -22.41 3.15 -3.94
CA PRO A 78 -22.79 1.75 -3.77
C PRO A 78 -23.59 1.21 -4.93
N VAL A 79 -23.20 0.03 -5.39
CA VAL A 79 -23.94 -0.73 -6.38
C VAL A 79 -24.66 -1.86 -5.67
N TRP A 80 -25.99 -1.83 -5.68
CA TRP A 80 -26.87 -2.79 -5.02
C TRP A 80 -26.58 -2.88 -3.50
N ARG A 81 -25.89 -3.91 -3.02
CA ARG A 81 -25.55 -4.12 -1.59
C ARG A 81 -24.06 -3.96 -1.29
N ILE A 82 -23.27 -3.57 -2.28
CA ILE A 82 -21.80 -3.44 -2.18
C ILE A 82 -21.47 -1.96 -2.11
N GLY A 83 -20.67 -1.58 -1.13
CA GLY A 83 -20.26 -0.21 -0.86
C GLY A 83 -20.95 0.38 0.37
N ALA A 84 -20.24 1.25 1.10
CA ALA A 84 -20.72 1.81 2.36
C ALA A 84 -20.99 3.33 2.32
N LYS A 85 -20.87 3.99 1.17
CA LYS A 85 -20.92 5.47 1.01
C LYS A 85 -19.90 6.22 1.88
N LEU A 86 -18.80 5.57 2.19
CA LEU A 86 -17.73 6.18 2.98
C LEU A 86 -16.58 6.60 2.06
N PRO A 87 -15.96 7.76 2.28
CA PRO A 87 -14.80 8.22 1.50
C PRO A 87 -13.53 7.47 1.92
N ILE A 88 -13.52 6.16 1.71
CA ILE A 88 -12.40 5.26 1.98
C ILE A 88 -11.82 4.81 0.65
N VAL A 89 -10.53 5.01 0.48
CA VAL A 89 -9.80 4.53 -0.69
C VAL A 89 -9.53 3.04 -0.52
N MET A 90 -9.97 2.25 -1.49
CA MET A 90 -9.75 0.81 -1.51
C MET A 90 -8.41 0.49 -2.15
N GLY A 91 -7.76 -0.56 -1.67
CA GLY A 91 -6.44 -0.95 -2.17
C GLY A 91 -6.03 -2.36 -1.78
N VAL A 92 -4.80 -2.73 -2.11
CA VAL A 92 -4.22 -4.03 -1.79
C VAL A 92 -3.92 -4.11 -0.29
N SER A 93 -4.34 -5.20 0.35
CA SER A 93 -4.14 -5.40 1.79
C SER A 93 -2.77 -5.99 2.10
N PHE A 94 -2.07 -5.40 3.06
CA PHE A 94 -0.84 -5.95 3.63
C PHE A 94 -1.05 -7.26 4.41
N THR A 95 -2.27 -7.54 4.85
CA THR A 95 -2.61 -8.74 5.63
C THR A 95 -2.20 -10.04 4.92
N PHE A 96 -2.31 -10.07 3.59
CA PHE A 96 -2.05 -11.26 2.79
C PHE A 96 -0.60 -11.37 2.29
N VAL A 97 0.22 -10.33 2.47
CA VAL A 97 1.58 -10.27 1.91
C VAL A 97 2.44 -11.45 2.35
N THR A 98 2.45 -11.76 3.64
CA THR A 98 3.26 -12.86 4.18
C THR A 98 2.83 -14.21 3.60
N ILE A 99 1.52 -14.47 3.54
CA ILE A 99 0.97 -15.72 3.04
C ILE A 99 1.21 -15.84 1.53
N LEU A 100 0.89 -14.80 0.76
CA LEU A 100 1.07 -14.79 -0.70
C LEU A 100 2.54 -14.88 -1.10
N SER A 101 3.45 -14.24 -0.36
CA SER A 101 4.89 -14.38 -0.57
C SER A 101 5.35 -15.82 -0.34
N SER A 102 4.84 -16.48 0.70
CA SER A 102 5.16 -17.89 0.99
C SER A 102 4.60 -18.83 -0.08
N VAL A 103 3.35 -18.64 -0.50
CA VAL A 103 2.71 -19.44 -1.55
C VAL A 103 3.41 -19.22 -2.89
N GLY A 104 3.69 -17.97 -3.27
CA GLY A 104 4.37 -17.61 -4.50
C GLY A 104 5.78 -18.20 -4.58
N ALA A 105 6.55 -18.10 -3.51
CA ALA A 105 7.90 -18.66 -3.45
C ALA A 105 7.93 -20.19 -3.50
N LYS A 106 6.94 -20.89 -2.92
CA LYS A 106 6.92 -22.34 -2.82
C LYS A 106 6.22 -23.01 -3.98
N TYR A 107 5.13 -22.47 -4.47
CA TYR A 107 4.25 -23.11 -5.45
C TYR A 107 4.14 -22.34 -6.77
N GLY A 108 4.80 -21.18 -6.87
CA GLY A 108 4.83 -20.35 -8.07
C GLY A 108 3.59 -19.48 -8.27
N TYR A 109 3.67 -18.65 -9.30
CA TYR A 109 2.68 -17.62 -9.62
C TYR A 109 1.25 -18.15 -9.90
N PRO A 110 1.06 -19.25 -10.69
CA PRO A 110 -0.29 -19.77 -10.95
C PRO A 110 -1.04 -20.20 -9.68
N SER A 111 -0.33 -20.83 -8.75
CA SER A 111 -0.90 -21.26 -7.45
C SER A 111 -1.27 -20.07 -6.57
N MET A 112 -0.45 -19.03 -6.61
CA MET A 112 -0.72 -17.78 -5.92
C MET A 112 -1.99 -17.10 -6.44
N LEU A 113 -2.19 -17.03 -7.77
CA LEU A 113 -3.42 -16.50 -8.36
C LEU A 113 -4.64 -17.32 -7.98
N GLY A 114 -4.53 -18.65 -8.01
CA GLY A 114 -5.59 -19.55 -7.54
C GLY A 114 -5.98 -19.30 -6.10
N ALA A 115 -5.00 -19.13 -5.22
CA ALA A 115 -5.23 -18.80 -3.80
C ALA A 115 -5.93 -17.44 -3.62
N ILE A 116 -5.56 -16.43 -4.40
CA ILE A 116 -6.21 -15.11 -4.38
C ILE A 116 -7.67 -15.21 -4.82
N LEU A 117 -7.97 -15.95 -5.90
CA LEU A 117 -9.33 -16.13 -6.41
C LEU A 117 -10.22 -16.83 -5.40
N ILE A 118 -9.76 -17.96 -4.86
CA ILE A 118 -10.52 -18.73 -3.87
C ILE A 118 -10.69 -17.91 -2.58
N GLY A 119 -9.62 -17.30 -2.09
CA GLY A 119 -9.64 -16.44 -0.91
C GLY A 119 -10.62 -15.27 -1.07
N GLY A 120 -10.59 -14.59 -2.22
CA GLY A 120 -11.51 -13.49 -2.52
C GLY A 120 -12.98 -13.91 -2.56
N LEU A 121 -13.28 -15.09 -3.12
CA LEU A 121 -14.64 -15.66 -3.11
C LEU A 121 -15.11 -15.98 -1.69
N VAL A 122 -14.25 -16.57 -0.86
CA VAL A 122 -14.54 -16.87 0.54
C VAL A 122 -14.76 -15.58 1.32
N GLU A 123 -13.85 -14.60 1.18
CA GLU A 123 -13.96 -13.31 1.86
C GLU A 123 -15.22 -12.54 1.45
N GLY A 124 -15.53 -12.53 0.14
CA GLY A 124 -16.77 -11.93 -0.38
C GLY A 124 -18.01 -12.60 0.18
N THR A 125 -18.04 -13.92 0.25
CA THR A 125 -19.14 -14.68 0.85
C THR A 125 -19.28 -14.36 2.34
N LEU A 126 -18.20 -14.36 3.09
CA LEU A 126 -18.19 -13.94 4.50
C LEU A 126 -18.69 -12.50 4.67
N GLY A 127 -18.33 -11.60 3.75
CA GLY A 127 -18.82 -10.23 3.74
C GLY A 127 -20.34 -10.12 3.63
N LEU A 128 -20.97 -10.93 2.78
CA LEU A 128 -22.43 -10.96 2.65
C LEU A 128 -23.11 -11.38 3.97
N PHE A 129 -22.48 -12.23 4.73
CA PHE A 129 -22.98 -12.71 6.04
C PHE A 129 -22.40 -11.92 7.24
N ALA A 130 -21.75 -10.78 7.01
CA ALA A 130 -21.12 -9.97 8.05
C ALA A 130 -22.07 -9.59 9.20
N LYS A 131 -23.37 -9.47 8.94
CA LYS A 131 -24.39 -9.20 9.97
C LYS A 131 -24.36 -10.22 11.12
N TYR A 132 -24.04 -11.46 10.83
CA TYR A 132 -24.07 -12.54 11.83
C TYR A 132 -22.78 -12.61 12.63
N TRP A 133 -21.64 -12.61 11.96
CA TRP A 133 -20.34 -12.83 12.63
C TRP A 133 -19.70 -11.54 13.19
N ARG A 134 -20.09 -10.34 12.72
CA ARG A 134 -19.55 -9.09 13.29
C ARG A 134 -19.85 -8.93 14.79
N LYS A 135 -20.86 -9.62 15.32
CA LYS A 135 -21.14 -9.64 16.76
C LYS A 135 -20.06 -10.30 17.59
N LEU A 136 -19.27 -11.21 16.99
CA LEU A 136 -18.14 -11.89 17.61
C LEU A 136 -16.90 -11.01 17.66
N ILE A 137 -16.82 -9.94 16.82
CA ILE A 137 -15.68 -9.05 16.77
C ILE A 137 -15.83 -7.99 17.86
N SER A 138 -15.24 -8.28 19.02
CA SER A 138 -15.06 -7.28 20.06
C SER A 138 -13.84 -6.38 19.76
N PRO A 139 -13.72 -5.20 20.38
CA PRO A 139 -12.53 -4.34 20.25
C PRO A 139 -11.22 -5.07 20.61
N ILE A 140 -11.27 -5.98 21.58
CA ILE A 140 -10.12 -6.79 21.99
C ILE A 140 -9.69 -7.73 20.86
N VAL A 141 -10.63 -8.43 20.23
CA VAL A 141 -10.34 -9.31 19.10
C VAL A 141 -9.72 -8.51 17.94
N SER A 142 -10.28 -7.35 17.62
CA SER A 142 -9.72 -6.47 16.60
C SER A 142 -8.29 -6.02 16.94
N ALA A 143 -8.02 -5.65 18.19
CA ALA A 143 -6.68 -5.28 18.64
C ALA A 143 -5.69 -6.43 18.51
N CYS A 144 -6.07 -7.65 18.93
CA CYS A 144 -5.24 -8.84 18.80
C CYS A 144 -4.91 -9.16 17.33
N VAL A 145 -5.91 -9.08 16.44
CA VAL A 145 -5.72 -9.31 14.99
C VAL A 145 -4.75 -8.30 14.39
N VAL A 146 -4.96 -7.00 14.65
CA VAL A 146 -4.09 -5.93 14.13
C VAL A 146 -2.66 -6.08 14.64
N THR A 147 -2.49 -6.43 15.93
CA THR A 147 -1.17 -6.67 16.52
C THR A 147 -0.49 -7.89 15.87
N SER A 148 -1.22 -8.98 15.65
CA SER A 148 -0.70 -10.18 14.98
C SER A 148 -0.26 -9.88 13.54
N ILE A 149 -1.04 -9.08 12.79
CA ILE A 149 -0.65 -8.62 11.46
C ILE A 149 0.64 -7.81 11.53
N GLY A 150 0.74 -6.88 12.48
CA GLY A 150 1.95 -6.08 12.70
C GLY A 150 3.19 -6.94 12.93
N PHE A 151 3.11 -7.94 13.79
CA PHE A 151 4.21 -8.89 14.03
C PHE A 151 4.57 -9.72 12.79
N SER A 152 3.58 -10.18 12.02
CA SER A 152 3.83 -10.91 10.78
C SER A 152 4.56 -10.05 9.74
N LEU A 153 4.28 -8.75 9.70
CA LEU A 153 4.93 -7.82 8.78
C LEU A 153 6.35 -7.40 9.21
N LEU A 154 6.75 -7.63 10.47
CA LEU A 154 8.12 -7.34 10.92
C LEU A 154 9.17 -8.10 10.11
N THR A 155 8.93 -9.37 9.82
CA THR A 155 9.83 -10.20 9.00
C THR A 155 9.97 -9.67 7.58
N VAL A 156 8.86 -9.23 6.99
CA VAL A 156 8.81 -8.60 5.65
C VAL A 156 9.55 -7.26 5.68
N GLY A 157 9.31 -6.44 6.70
CA GLY A 157 9.99 -5.17 6.90
C GLY A 157 11.50 -5.33 7.08
N ALA A 158 11.93 -6.26 7.93
CA ALA A 158 13.35 -6.55 8.15
C ALA A 158 14.04 -7.03 6.87
N ARG A 159 13.39 -7.90 6.10
CA ARG A 159 13.91 -8.36 4.80
C ARG A 159 14.02 -7.20 3.81
N SER A 160 13.01 -6.37 3.68
CA SER A 160 13.04 -5.20 2.79
C SER A 160 14.11 -4.21 3.19
N PHE A 161 14.32 -3.99 4.49
CA PHE A 161 15.37 -3.13 5.04
C PHE A 161 16.78 -3.64 4.70
N GLY A 162 16.97 -4.97 4.69
CA GLY A 162 18.24 -5.62 4.34
C GLY A 162 18.55 -5.67 2.84
N GLY A 163 17.61 -5.27 1.97
CA GLY A 163 17.80 -5.29 0.51
C GLY A 163 16.90 -6.28 -0.25
N GLY A 164 15.85 -6.77 0.39
CA GLY A 164 14.80 -7.60 -0.22
C GLY A 164 15.26 -9.01 -0.57
N TYR A 165 15.08 -9.40 -1.83
CA TYR A 165 15.46 -10.70 -2.38
C TYR A 165 16.71 -10.63 -3.26
N SER A 166 17.53 -9.57 -3.11
CA SER A 166 18.77 -9.41 -3.87
C SER A 166 19.92 -10.24 -3.29
N ASP A 167 20.89 -10.61 -4.15
CA ASP A 167 22.11 -11.34 -3.75
C ASP A 167 22.95 -10.54 -2.74
N SER A 168 22.78 -9.22 -2.70
CA SER A 168 23.44 -8.32 -1.76
C SER A 168 22.69 -8.13 -0.44
N PHE A 169 21.78 -9.04 -0.08
CA PHE A 169 21.04 -8.97 1.18
C PHE A 169 21.96 -8.83 2.39
N GLY A 170 21.62 -7.92 3.30
CA GLY A 170 22.39 -7.68 4.51
C GLY A 170 23.69 -6.87 4.30
N SER A 171 23.99 -6.41 3.08
CA SER A 171 25.15 -5.56 2.85
C SER A 171 25.07 -4.24 3.63
N ALA A 172 26.21 -3.76 4.12
CA ALA A 172 26.30 -2.48 4.85
C ALA A 172 25.66 -1.32 4.07
N THR A 173 25.75 -1.35 2.74
CA THR A 173 25.18 -0.31 1.88
C THR A 173 23.66 -0.37 1.86
N ASN A 174 23.04 -1.58 1.80
CA ASN A 174 21.59 -1.72 1.83
C ASN A 174 21.04 -1.27 3.18
N LEU A 175 21.70 -1.65 4.26
CA LEU A 175 21.36 -1.22 5.63
C LEU A 175 21.47 0.30 5.77
N LEU A 176 22.49 0.93 5.19
CA LEU A 176 22.68 2.38 5.22
C LEU A 176 21.55 3.08 4.43
N ILE A 177 21.24 2.62 3.21
CA ILE A 177 20.14 3.17 2.40
C ILE A 177 18.80 3.01 3.14
N GLY A 178 18.54 1.83 3.70
CA GLY A 178 17.35 1.58 4.51
C GLY A 178 17.24 2.52 5.70
N THR A 179 18.35 2.70 6.44
CA THR A 179 18.40 3.59 7.61
C THR A 179 18.15 5.05 7.22
N VAL A 180 18.81 5.55 6.17
CA VAL A 180 18.61 6.93 5.70
C VAL A 180 17.18 7.15 5.21
N THR A 181 16.64 6.19 4.47
CA THR A 181 15.23 6.23 4.01
C THR A 181 14.26 6.29 5.17
N LEU A 182 14.43 5.42 6.17
CA LEU A 182 13.59 5.37 7.36
C LEU A 182 13.69 6.67 8.17
N LEU A 183 14.90 7.14 8.44
CA LEU A 183 15.13 8.40 9.16
C LEU A 183 14.52 9.59 8.40
N SER A 184 14.69 9.66 7.09
CA SER A 184 14.08 10.71 6.26
C SER A 184 12.56 10.70 6.36
N CYS A 185 11.94 9.52 6.33
CA CYS A 185 10.50 9.37 6.48
C CYS A 185 10.03 9.83 7.87
N ILE A 186 10.72 9.42 8.94
CA ILE A 186 10.40 9.79 10.33
C ILE A 186 10.58 11.30 10.54
N LEU A 187 11.73 11.85 10.14
CA LEU A 187 12.01 13.28 10.28
C LEU A 187 10.98 14.12 9.53
N PHE A 188 10.68 13.75 8.30
CA PHE A 188 9.65 14.46 7.53
C PHE A 188 8.27 14.34 8.20
N ASN A 189 7.90 13.17 8.72
CA ASN A 189 6.64 12.99 9.44
C ASN A 189 6.55 13.85 10.72
N VAL A 190 7.67 14.00 11.44
CA VAL A 190 7.72 14.80 12.69
C VAL A 190 7.67 16.30 12.39
N PHE A 191 8.46 16.77 11.43
CA PHE A 191 8.60 18.21 11.16
C PHE A 191 7.56 18.76 10.18
N ALA A 192 6.99 17.94 9.31
CA ALA A 192 5.98 18.39 8.36
C ALA A 192 4.63 18.64 9.05
N LYS A 193 3.93 19.67 8.58
CA LYS A 193 2.61 20.05 9.11
C LYS A 193 1.50 19.70 8.12
N SER A 194 0.33 19.30 8.67
CA SER A 194 -0.92 19.10 7.94
C SER A 194 -0.76 18.27 6.66
N PHE A 195 -0.94 18.88 5.50
CA PHE A 195 -0.86 18.26 4.18
C PHE A 195 0.44 17.45 3.93
N TRP A 196 1.60 18.04 4.23
CA TRP A 196 2.89 17.44 3.98
C TRP A 196 3.19 16.21 4.84
N LYS A 197 2.63 16.15 6.04
CA LYS A 197 2.82 15.03 6.95
C LYS A 197 2.36 13.69 6.35
N GLN A 198 1.29 13.71 5.57
CA GLN A 198 0.74 12.51 4.94
C GLN A 198 1.58 12.03 3.73
N LEU A 199 2.44 12.90 3.19
CA LEU A 199 3.37 12.57 2.11
C LEU A 199 4.74 12.07 2.62
N SER A 200 4.90 11.86 3.92
CA SER A 200 6.17 11.44 4.52
C SER A 200 6.73 10.14 3.94
N VAL A 201 5.85 9.16 3.66
CA VAL A 201 6.25 7.88 3.07
C VAL A 201 6.72 8.08 1.63
N LEU A 202 6.00 8.90 0.85
CA LEU A 202 6.39 9.23 -0.53
C LEU A 202 7.75 9.96 -0.55
N PHE A 203 7.96 10.90 0.38
CA PHE A 203 9.24 11.61 0.52
C PHE A 203 10.38 10.65 0.84
N GLY A 204 10.19 9.76 1.83
CA GLY A 204 11.17 8.73 2.17
C GLY A 204 11.51 7.83 0.97
N LEU A 205 10.49 7.43 0.20
CA LEU A 205 10.69 6.61 -1.01
C LEU A 205 11.53 7.34 -2.06
N VAL A 206 11.25 8.61 -2.32
CA VAL A 206 12.03 9.44 -3.27
C VAL A 206 13.48 9.57 -2.82
N VAL A 207 13.73 9.86 -1.54
CA VAL A 207 15.09 9.94 -0.97
C VAL A 207 15.83 8.61 -1.11
N GLY A 208 15.19 7.51 -0.74
CA GLY A 208 15.76 6.17 -0.86
C GLY A 208 16.08 5.80 -2.30
N TYR A 209 15.17 6.11 -3.24
CA TYR A 209 15.37 5.87 -4.66
C TYR A 209 16.58 6.65 -5.21
N VAL A 210 16.65 7.96 -4.95
CA VAL A 210 17.76 8.81 -5.40
C VAL A 210 19.10 8.32 -4.86
N LEU A 211 19.14 7.86 -3.61
CA LEU A 211 20.37 7.31 -3.03
C LEU A 211 20.76 5.98 -3.68
N ALA A 212 19.79 5.11 -3.95
CA ALA A 212 20.03 3.83 -4.60
C ALA A 212 20.49 4.01 -6.06
N ASP A 213 19.87 4.93 -6.79
CA ASP A 213 20.22 5.26 -8.18
C ASP A 213 21.65 5.81 -8.30
N ARG A 214 22.02 6.76 -7.45
CA ARG A 214 23.39 7.28 -7.41
C ARG A 214 24.45 6.20 -7.15
N LYS A 215 24.11 5.19 -6.35
CA LYS A 215 24.98 4.04 -6.11
C LYS A 215 25.10 3.18 -7.38
N SER A 216 23.99 2.86 -8.03
CA SER A 216 23.97 2.07 -9.26
C SER A 216 24.80 2.74 -10.35
N THR A 217 24.64 4.05 -10.53
CA THR A 217 25.39 4.85 -11.50
C THR A 217 26.91 4.85 -11.20
N ARG A 218 27.31 4.95 -9.94
CA ARG A 218 28.75 4.88 -9.56
C ARG A 218 29.37 3.52 -9.82
N LEU A 219 28.64 2.43 -9.53
CA LEU A 219 29.12 1.07 -9.81
C LEU A 219 29.28 0.83 -11.32
N ASN A 220 28.31 1.32 -12.11
CA ASN A 220 28.35 1.19 -13.56
C ASN A 220 29.51 2.00 -14.17
N SER A 221 29.80 3.19 -13.63
CA SER A 221 30.95 4.03 -14.06
C SER A 221 32.28 3.40 -13.71
N SER A 222 32.40 2.70 -12.58
CA SER A 222 33.64 2.02 -12.19
C SER A 222 33.96 0.80 -13.07
N HIS A 223 32.92 0.10 -13.58
CA HIS A 223 33.09 -1.00 -14.53
C HIS A 223 33.49 -0.51 -15.95
N LEU A 224 33.11 0.69 -16.34
CA LEU A 224 33.48 1.30 -17.62
C LEU A 224 34.91 1.87 -17.63
N CYS A 225 35.48 2.13 -16.46
CA CYS A 225 36.88 2.62 -16.35
C CYS A 225 37.94 1.51 -16.25
N VAL A 226 37.56 0.24 -16.24
CA VAL A 226 38.47 -0.92 -16.08
C VAL A 226 38.52 -1.80 -17.33
N SER A 227 37.89 -1.39 -18.45
CA SER A 227 37.95 -2.08 -19.74
C SER A 227 38.79 -1.34 -20.75
#